data_742b05b5a272497673b39c6328a6569e
#
_entry.id   742b05b5a272497673b39c6328a6569e
#
_cell.length_a   1.000
_cell.length_b   1.000
_cell.length_c   1.000
_cell.angle_alpha   90.00
_cell.angle_beta   90.00
_cell.angle_gamma   90.00
#
_symmetry.space_group_name_H-M   'P 1'
#
loop_
_entity.id
_entity.type
_entity.pdbx_description
1 polymer ?
#
loop_
_entity_poly.entity_id
_entity_poly.type
_entity_poly.pdbx_seq_one_letter_code
_entity_poly.pdbx_strand_id
1 'polypeptide(L)'
;AKYMMEALKSAGIVEQEAERKYLRLKKAVTYFHPKIGCEISIKPANDFRVEVGVDYNSQVLKPQSAILRSMADFEKEIAPCRTFVFFQELEMLLKHNLIKGGDLSTAIVFVEDMVPAGELKRVAKLFNMESVGIHQGGILNNTTLHFENEPARHKLLDLIGDMALLGKPILGHVKAFKPGHLANTEFVKMIIENLE
;
A
#
# COMPACT_ATOMS: atom_id res chain seq x y z
N ALA A 1 3.61 -5.96 6.67
CA ALA A 1 5.08 -6.02 6.75
C ALA A 1 5.60 -6.20 8.18
N LYS A 2 4.83 -5.84 9.21
CA LYS A 2 5.24 -5.86 10.63
C LYS A 2 5.88 -7.20 11.06
N TYR A 3 5.17 -8.31 10.87
CA TYR A 3 5.67 -9.65 11.26
C TYR A 3 6.98 -10.04 10.58
N MET A 4 7.16 -9.65 9.31
CA MET A 4 8.43 -9.89 8.60
C MET A 4 9.57 -9.10 9.21
N MET A 5 9.34 -7.86 9.61
CA MET A 5 10.36 -7.04 10.29
C MET A 5 10.72 -7.60 11.66
N GLU A 6 9.74 -8.06 12.43
CA GLU A 6 9.95 -8.73 13.72
C GLU A 6 10.79 -10.00 13.56
N ALA A 7 10.49 -10.83 12.55
CA ALA A 7 11.26 -12.04 12.24
C ALA A 7 12.70 -11.73 11.84
N LEU A 8 12.92 -10.72 10.98
CA LEU A 8 14.26 -10.29 10.58
C LEU A 8 15.08 -9.75 11.76
N LYS A 9 14.46 -8.95 12.63
CA LYS A 9 15.11 -8.47 13.85
C LYS A 9 15.48 -9.61 14.80
N SER A 10 14.57 -10.58 14.95
CA SER A 10 14.81 -11.78 15.79
C SER A 10 15.96 -12.64 15.25
N ALA A 11 16.13 -12.70 13.93
CA ALA A 11 17.25 -13.39 13.28
C ALA A 11 18.59 -12.66 13.47
N GLY A 12 18.56 -11.39 13.83
CA GLY A 12 19.73 -10.53 14.01
C GLY A 12 20.01 -9.68 12.77
N ILE A 13 20.46 -8.45 13.02
CA ILE A 13 20.88 -7.50 12.00
C ILE A 13 22.34 -7.15 12.28
N VAL A 14 23.20 -7.33 11.28
CA VAL A 14 24.62 -7.02 11.36
C VAL A 14 24.97 -5.96 10.32
N GLU A 15 25.60 -4.88 10.76
CA GLU A 15 26.14 -3.87 9.86
C GLU A 15 27.36 -4.43 9.12
N GLN A 16 27.37 -4.26 7.78
CA GLN A 16 28.45 -4.74 6.93
C GLN A 16 29.45 -3.61 6.65
N GLU A 17 30.72 -3.95 6.47
CA GLU A 17 31.77 -2.97 6.09
C GLU A 17 31.64 -2.49 4.63
N ALA A 18 30.89 -3.20 3.79
CA ALA A 18 30.68 -2.85 2.39
C ALA A 18 29.82 -1.58 2.24
N GLU A 19 30.33 -0.59 1.52
CA GLU A 19 29.61 0.64 1.24
C GLU A 19 28.33 0.38 0.43
N ARG A 20 27.22 0.98 0.85
CA ARG A 20 25.94 0.89 0.16
C ARG A 20 25.92 1.82 -1.04
N LYS A 21 25.75 1.26 -2.23
CA LYS A 21 25.63 2.03 -3.48
C LYS A 21 24.19 2.49 -3.69
N TYR A 22 24.02 3.78 -3.93
CA TYR A 22 22.72 4.40 -4.20
C TYR A 22 22.58 4.78 -5.66
N LEU A 23 21.36 4.61 -6.21
CA LEU A 23 20.98 5.21 -7.48
C LEU A 23 20.73 6.70 -7.28
N ARG A 24 21.21 7.51 -8.23
CA ARG A 24 20.98 8.95 -8.27
C ARG A 24 20.44 9.33 -9.63
N LEU A 25 19.46 10.21 -9.63
CA LEU A 25 18.88 10.75 -10.86
C LEU A 25 19.50 12.11 -11.17
N LYS A 26 19.78 12.40 -12.44
CA LYS A 26 20.21 13.74 -12.88
C LYS A 26 19.03 14.70 -13.05
N LYS A 27 17.85 14.20 -13.40
CA LYS A 27 16.63 14.96 -13.62
C LYS A 27 15.41 14.25 -13.03
N ALA A 28 14.34 14.99 -12.88
CA ALA A 28 13.07 14.41 -12.47
C ALA A 28 12.53 13.44 -13.54
N VAL A 29 11.90 12.35 -13.08
CA VAL A 29 11.17 11.39 -13.92
C VAL A 29 9.71 11.42 -13.49
N THR A 30 8.79 11.49 -14.44
CA THR A 30 7.35 11.51 -14.19
C THR A 30 6.65 10.50 -15.09
N TYR A 31 5.80 9.70 -14.48
CA TYR A 31 4.88 8.76 -15.12
C TYR A 31 3.45 9.26 -14.96
N PHE A 32 2.66 9.17 -16.01
CA PHE A 32 1.24 9.50 -15.98
C PHE A 32 0.42 8.44 -16.72
N HIS A 33 -0.63 7.96 -16.07
CA HIS A 33 -1.57 7.02 -16.67
C HIS A 33 -2.96 7.66 -16.82
N PRO A 34 -3.35 8.11 -18.03
CA PRO A 34 -4.52 8.97 -18.22
C PRO A 34 -5.86 8.31 -17.87
N LYS A 35 -6.00 7.00 -18.09
CA LYS A 35 -7.29 6.29 -17.85
C LYS A 35 -7.66 6.20 -16.38
N ILE A 36 -6.68 6.06 -15.49
CA ILE A 36 -6.92 5.94 -14.03
C ILE A 36 -6.55 7.21 -13.26
N GLY A 37 -6.00 8.22 -13.96
CA GLY A 37 -5.55 9.46 -13.33
C GLY A 37 -4.39 9.24 -12.35
N CYS A 38 -3.57 8.22 -12.57
CA CYS A 38 -2.38 7.97 -11.75
C CYS A 38 -1.23 8.85 -12.21
N GLU A 39 -0.58 9.50 -11.28
CA GLU A 39 0.65 10.24 -11.50
C GLU A 39 1.70 9.82 -10.48
N ILE A 40 2.92 9.48 -10.93
CA ILE A 40 4.05 9.17 -10.07
C ILE A 40 5.25 9.95 -10.57
N SER A 41 5.92 10.66 -9.67
CA SER A 41 7.14 11.41 -10.01
C SER A 41 8.22 11.22 -8.96
N ILE A 42 9.48 11.30 -9.38
CA ILE A 42 10.64 11.37 -8.50
C ILE A 42 11.51 12.55 -8.88
N LYS A 43 11.93 13.34 -7.91
CA LYS A 43 12.87 14.44 -8.08
C LYS A 43 14.19 14.09 -7.39
N PRO A 44 15.35 14.41 -7.99
CA PRO A 44 16.65 14.23 -7.34
C PRO A 44 16.68 14.88 -5.95
N ALA A 45 17.23 14.18 -4.98
CA ALA A 45 17.43 14.68 -3.61
C ALA A 45 18.60 13.92 -2.96
N ASN A 46 19.01 14.35 -1.77
CA ASN A 46 20.08 13.70 -1.02
C ASN A 46 19.56 12.66 -0.01
N ASP A 47 18.26 12.52 0.10
CA ASP A 47 17.58 11.54 0.94
C ASP A 47 16.45 10.87 0.14
N PHE A 48 15.82 9.85 0.73
CA PHE A 48 14.66 9.19 0.15
C PHE A 48 13.40 9.56 0.96
N ARG A 49 12.42 10.16 0.28
CA ARG A 49 11.10 10.45 0.84
C ARG A 49 10.01 9.99 -0.11
N VAL A 50 8.89 9.60 0.45
CA VAL A 50 7.73 9.16 -0.33
C VAL A 50 6.47 9.84 0.21
N GLU A 51 5.70 10.40 -0.71
CA GLU A 51 4.37 10.97 -0.45
C GLU A 51 3.37 10.31 -1.39
N VAL A 52 2.26 9.82 -0.84
CA VAL A 52 1.19 9.17 -1.60
C VAL A 52 -0.13 9.83 -1.28
N GLY A 53 -0.87 10.20 -2.32
CA GLY A 53 -2.27 10.60 -2.26
C GLY A 53 -3.17 9.55 -2.88
N VAL A 54 -4.33 9.31 -2.29
CA VAL A 54 -5.37 8.41 -2.81
C VAL A 54 -6.73 9.08 -2.78
N ASP A 55 -7.52 8.80 -3.81
CA ASP A 55 -8.90 9.22 -3.94
C ASP A 55 -9.64 8.20 -4.80
N TYR A 56 -10.58 7.50 -4.23
CA TYR A 56 -11.37 6.46 -4.88
C TYR A 56 -12.78 6.94 -5.25
N ASN A 57 -13.08 8.22 -5.06
CA ASN A 57 -14.42 8.78 -5.21
C ASN A 57 -15.44 8.04 -4.34
N SER A 58 -15.02 7.60 -3.17
CA SER A 58 -15.79 6.79 -2.23
C SER A 58 -16.44 7.64 -1.15
N GLN A 59 -17.65 7.24 -0.73
CA GLN A 59 -18.34 7.90 0.39
C GLN A 59 -17.74 7.50 1.75
N VAL A 60 -17.15 6.31 1.85
CA VAL A 60 -16.58 5.76 3.10
C VAL A 60 -15.06 5.91 3.16
N LEU A 61 -14.37 5.76 2.04
CA LEU A 61 -12.93 5.98 1.94
C LEU A 61 -12.66 7.36 1.34
N LYS A 62 -12.67 8.38 2.18
CA LYS A 62 -12.42 9.77 1.77
C LYS A 62 -11.00 9.94 1.21
N PRO A 63 -10.77 10.98 0.35
CA PRO A 63 -9.44 11.34 -0.11
C PRO A 63 -8.50 11.52 1.07
N GLN A 64 -7.32 10.91 0.97
CA GLN A 64 -6.32 10.94 2.04
C GLN A 64 -4.91 10.87 1.49
N SER A 65 -3.93 11.22 2.31
CA SER A 65 -2.53 11.15 1.97
C SER A 65 -1.69 10.60 3.11
N ALA A 66 -0.50 10.11 2.75
CA ALA A 66 0.52 9.69 3.69
C ALA A 66 1.89 10.13 3.20
N ILE A 67 2.79 10.39 4.13
CA ILE A 67 4.18 10.75 3.85
C ILE A 67 5.11 9.96 4.74
N LEU A 68 6.13 9.33 4.16
CA LEU A 68 7.28 8.80 4.87
C LEU A 68 8.48 9.71 4.63
N ARG A 69 8.96 10.38 5.67
CA ARG A 69 10.06 11.34 5.60
C ARG A 69 11.44 10.69 5.76
N SER A 70 11.48 9.54 6.43
CA SER A 70 12.70 8.77 6.64
C SER A 70 12.37 7.27 6.66
N MET A 71 13.24 6.45 6.08
CA MET A 71 13.12 4.99 6.18
C MET A 71 13.28 4.48 7.63
N ALA A 72 13.86 5.27 8.53
CA ALA A 72 13.92 4.93 9.96
C ALA A 72 12.53 4.83 10.60
N ASP A 73 11.54 5.57 10.07
CA ASP A 73 10.17 5.58 10.59
C ASP A 73 9.29 4.48 9.95
N PHE A 74 9.80 3.75 8.94
CA PHE A 74 9.04 2.76 8.18
C PHE A 74 8.37 1.71 9.08
N GLU A 75 9.10 1.16 10.03
CA GLU A 75 8.60 0.12 10.92
C GLU A 75 7.40 0.60 11.75
N LYS A 76 7.49 1.81 12.28
CA LYS A 76 6.46 2.38 13.15
C LYS A 76 5.26 2.89 12.36
N GLU A 77 5.50 3.54 11.23
CA GLU A 77 4.46 4.30 10.53
C GLU A 77 3.83 3.56 9.35
N ILE A 78 4.57 2.64 8.72
CA ILE A 78 4.16 2.03 7.45
C ILE A 78 3.96 0.52 7.57
N ALA A 79 4.90 -0.19 8.21
CA ALA A 79 4.87 -1.65 8.29
C ALA A 79 3.59 -2.24 8.94
N PRO A 80 2.90 -1.59 9.89
CA PRO A 80 1.66 -2.09 10.46
C PRO A 80 0.44 -1.99 9.53
N CYS A 81 0.51 -1.19 8.46
CA CYS A 81 -0.65 -0.86 7.63
C CYS A 81 -1.10 -2.06 6.80
N ARG A 82 -2.39 -2.38 6.90
CA ARG A 82 -3.05 -3.48 6.21
C ARG A 82 -3.50 -3.08 4.82
N THR A 83 -3.62 -4.06 3.94
CA THR A 83 -4.28 -3.88 2.65
C THR A 83 -5.77 -3.55 2.84
N PHE A 84 -6.41 -3.08 1.79
CA PHE A 84 -7.83 -2.81 1.80
C PHE A 84 -8.48 -3.20 0.47
N VAL A 85 -9.79 -3.40 0.53
CA VAL A 85 -10.62 -3.78 -0.61
C VAL A 85 -12.03 -3.20 -0.39
N PHE A 86 -12.75 -2.91 -1.46
CA PHE A 86 -14.17 -2.62 -1.38
C PHE A 86 -14.99 -3.92 -1.38
N PHE A 87 -16.08 -3.93 -0.64
CA PHE A 87 -16.91 -5.12 -0.48
C PHE A 87 -17.39 -5.69 -1.81
N GLN A 88 -17.71 -4.82 -2.77
CA GLN A 88 -18.14 -5.21 -4.11
C GLN A 88 -17.06 -5.99 -4.90
N GLU A 89 -15.80 -5.72 -4.61
CA GLU A 89 -14.65 -6.40 -5.25
C GLU A 89 -14.33 -7.74 -4.59
N LEU A 90 -14.75 -7.94 -3.33
CA LEU A 90 -14.40 -9.12 -2.54
C LEU A 90 -14.82 -10.42 -3.22
N GLU A 91 -16.02 -10.47 -3.79
CA GLU A 91 -16.53 -11.67 -4.47
C GLU A 91 -15.69 -12.03 -5.72
N MET A 92 -15.31 -11.02 -6.50
CA MET A 92 -14.47 -11.22 -7.68
C MET A 92 -13.08 -11.73 -7.29
N LEU A 93 -12.48 -11.13 -6.26
CA LEU A 93 -11.17 -11.56 -5.76
C LEU A 93 -11.19 -13.00 -5.24
N LEU A 94 -12.26 -13.41 -4.58
CA LEU A 94 -12.46 -14.77 -4.12
C LEU A 94 -12.64 -15.77 -5.27
N LYS A 95 -13.49 -15.44 -6.27
CA LYS A 95 -13.71 -16.28 -7.46
C LYS A 95 -12.42 -16.53 -8.25
N HIS A 96 -11.55 -15.53 -8.30
CA HIS A 96 -10.26 -15.62 -9.01
C HIS A 96 -9.11 -16.13 -8.14
N ASN A 97 -9.39 -16.57 -6.89
CA ASN A 97 -8.39 -17.06 -5.94
C ASN A 97 -7.23 -16.07 -5.71
N LEU A 98 -7.56 -14.77 -5.71
CA LEU A 98 -6.59 -13.68 -5.49
C LEU A 98 -6.37 -13.36 -4.01
N ILE A 99 -7.25 -13.87 -3.13
CA ILE A 99 -7.10 -13.78 -1.68
C ILE A 99 -6.45 -15.07 -1.19
N LYS A 100 -5.13 -15.14 -1.28
CA LYS A 100 -4.34 -16.25 -0.77
C LYS A 100 -3.90 -15.96 0.67
N GLY A 101 -4.62 -16.52 1.65
CA GLY A 101 -4.28 -16.36 3.07
C GLY A 101 -4.64 -15.01 3.69
N GLY A 102 -5.46 -14.21 3.00
CA GLY A 102 -6.06 -13.00 3.58
C GLY A 102 -7.25 -13.37 4.47
N ASP A 103 -7.28 -12.81 5.66
CA ASP A 103 -8.44 -12.83 6.55
C ASP A 103 -8.84 -11.40 6.91
N LEU A 104 -9.95 -11.25 7.64
CA LEU A 104 -10.42 -9.92 8.08
C LEU A 104 -9.51 -9.24 9.11
N SER A 105 -8.48 -9.94 9.61
CA SER A 105 -7.45 -9.35 10.48
C SER A 105 -6.32 -8.72 9.68
N THR A 106 -6.09 -9.16 8.43
CA THR A 106 -5.00 -8.73 7.55
C THR A 106 -5.43 -7.76 6.45
N ALA A 107 -6.75 -7.60 6.24
CA ALA A 107 -7.32 -6.70 5.25
C ALA A 107 -8.45 -5.85 5.84
N ILE A 108 -8.56 -4.60 5.38
CA ILE A 108 -9.67 -3.71 5.69
C ILE A 108 -10.68 -3.83 4.55
N VAL A 109 -11.96 -4.10 4.87
CA VAL A 109 -13.03 -4.15 3.88
C VAL A 109 -13.93 -2.93 4.04
N PHE A 110 -13.95 -2.05 3.04
CA PHE A 110 -14.83 -0.89 2.98
C PHE A 110 -16.16 -1.26 2.34
N VAL A 111 -17.24 -0.82 2.95
CA VAL A 111 -18.62 -1.11 2.53
C VAL A 111 -19.33 0.20 2.24
N GLU A 112 -19.58 0.48 0.97
CA GLU A 112 -20.20 1.74 0.52
C GLU A 112 -21.73 1.69 0.56
N ASP A 113 -22.29 0.55 0.21
CA ASP A 113 -23.73 0.35 0.08
C ASP A 113 -24.29 -0.51 1.20
N MET A 114 -25.60 -0.48 1.37
CA MET A 114 -26.29 -1.35 2.30
C MET A 114 -26.14 -2.82 1.85
N VAL A 115 -25.51 -3.64 2.67
CA VAL A 115 -25.32 -5.07 2.41
C VAL A 115 -26.47 -5.87 3.03
N PRO A 116 -27.20 -6.69 2.24
CA PRO A 116 -28.24 -7.57 2.76
C PRO A 116 -27.70 -8.54 3.81
N ALA A 117 -28.50 -8.84 4.83
CA ALA A 117 -28.09 -9.77 5.90
C ALA A 117 -27.68 -11.16 5.39
N GLY A 118 -28.25 -11.62 4.27
CA GLY A 118 -27.84 -12.87 3.62
C GLY A 118 -26.40 -12.84 3.10
N GLU A 119 -25.96 -11.72 2.53
CA GLU A 119 -24.59 -11.54 2.06
C GLU A 119 -23.59 -11.46 3.23
N LEU A 120 -23.94 -10.76 4.30
CA LEU A 120 -23.13 -10.73 5.52
C LEU A 120 -22.94 -12.13 6.11
N LYS A 121 -24.00 -12.96 6.15
CA LYS A 121 -23.91 -14.36 6.57
C LYS A 121 -23.00 -15.18 5.65
N ARG A 122 -23.07 -14.95 4.34
CA ARG A 122 -22.21 -15.61 3.35
C ARG A 122 -20.73 -15.27 3.57
N VAL A 123 -20.45 -14.00 3.78
CA VAL A 123 -19.08 -13.52 4.06
C VAL A 123 -18.57 -14.04 5.40
N ALA A 124 -19.40 -14.06 6.46
CA ALA A 124 -19.04 -14.65 7.75
C ALA A 124 -18.63 -16.13 7.58
N LYS A 125 -19.44 -16.93 6.89
CA LYS A 125 -19.15 -18.33 6.61
C LYS A 125 -17.83 -18.51 5.84
N LEU A 126 -17.57 -17.64 4.88
CA LEU A 126 -16.37 -17.69 4.04
C LEU A 126 -15.09 -17.48 4.86
N PHE A 127 -15.13 -16.61 5.87
CA PHE A 127 -14.02 -16.33 6.77
C PHE A 127 -14.05 -17.15 8.05
N ASN A 128 -14.88 -18.22 8.13
CA ASN A 128 -15.07 -19.05 9.31
C ASN A 128 -15.43 -18.26 10.59
N MET A 129 -16.26 -17.24 10.45
CA MET A 129 -16.74 -16.38 11.54
C MET A 129 -18.21 -16.67 11.83
N GLU A 130 -18.61 -16.54 13.08
CA GLU A 130 -20.03 -16.68 13.49
C GLU A 130 -20.90 -15.60 12.84
N SER A 131 -20.41 -14.37 12.81
CA SER A 131 -21.10 -13.24 12.21
C SER A 131 -20.10 -12.15 11.80
N VAL A 132 -20.50 -11.33 10.86
CA VAL A 132 -19.81 -10.07 10.52
C VAL A 132 -20.84 -8.95 10.54
N GLY A 133 -20.41 -7.76 10.97
CA GLY A 133 -21.24 -6.54 10.98
C GLY A 133 -20.54 -5.42 10.21
N ILE A 134 -21.28 -4.33 9.98
CA ILE A 134 -20.74 -3.11 9.37
C ILE A 134 -20.72 -2.04 10.46
N HIS A 135 -19.56 -1.42 10.66
CA HIS A 135 -19.42 -0.30 11.59
C HIS A 135 -19.96 1.00 11.01
N GLN A 136 -20.25 1.99 11.86
CA GLN A 136 -20.72 3.32 11.46
C GLN A 136 -19.84 4.05 10.44
N GLY A 137 -18.56 3.67 10.31
CA GLY A 137 -17.63 4.19 9.30
C GLY A 137 -17.60 3.41 7.97
N GLY A 138 -18.53 2.49 7.73
CA GLY A 138 -18.52 1.66 6.51
C GLY A 138 -17.38 0.65 6.47
N ILE A 139 -16.90 0.17 7.62
CA ILE A 139 -15.84 -0.84 7.71
C ILE A 139 -16.46 -2.15 8.21
N LEU A 140 -16.19 -3.24 7.48
CA LEU A 140 -16.66 -4.57 7.86
C LEU A 140 -16.02 -5.05 9.16
N ASN A 141 -16.83 -5.73 9.97
CA ASN A 141 -16.43 -6.43 11.19
C ASN A 141 -15.76 -5.57 12.27
N ASN A 142 -16.17 -4.32 12.38
CA ASN A 142 -15.68 -3.39 13.41
C ASN A 142 -14.14 -3.28 13.48
N THR A 143 -13.48 -3.48 12.35
CA THR A 143 -12.03 -3.39 12.27
C THR A 143 -11.57 -1.97 12.59
N THR A 144 -10.84 -1.80 13.70
CA THR A 144 -10.22 -0.52 14.04
C THR A 144 -9.01 -0.27 13.16
N LEU A 145 -8.92 0.90 12.56
CA LEU A 145 -7.75 1.33 11.78
C LEU A 145 -6.56 1.57 12.71
N HIS A 146 -5.36 1.19 12.27
CA HIS A 146 -4.12 1.54 12.98
C HIS A 146 -3.80 3.03 12.87
N PHE A 147 -4.18 3.64 11.75
CA PHE A 147 -4.07 5.08 11.47
C PHE A 147 -5.32 5.52 10.72
N GLU A 148 -5.78 6.75 10.91
CA GLU A 148 -6.92 7.31 10.16
C GLU A 148 -6.70 7.24 8.64
N ASN A 149 -5.43 7.38 8.20
CA ASN A 149 -5.00 7.31 6.81
C ASN A 149 -4.30 5.97 6.47
N GLU A 150 -4.69 4.87 7.13
CA GLU A 150 -4.08 3.55 6.92
C GLU A 150 -4.10 3.11 5.43
N PRO A 151 -5.17 3.31 4.64
CA PRO A 151 -5.17 3.02 3.22
C PRO A 151 -4.11 3.76 2.40
N ALA A 152 -3.91 5.06 2.64
CA ALA A 152 -2.86 5.81 1.96
C ALA A 152 -1.45 5.34 2.37
N ARG A 153 -1.25 4.99 3.65
CA ARG A 153 0.00 4.40 4.15
C ARG A 153 0.27 3.04 3.54
N HIS A 154 -0.76 2.21 3.35
CA HIS A 154 -0.60 0.93 2.65
C HIS A 154 -0.20 1.13 1.19
N LYS A 155 -0.80 2.08 0.47
CA LYS A 155 -0.37 2.41 -0.90
C LYS A 155 1.06 2.95 -0.97
N LEU A 156 1.51 3.63 0.06
CA LEU A 156 2.91 4.04 0.20
C LEU A 156 3.82 2.82 0.43
N LEU A 157 3.39 1.84 1.24
CA LEU A 157 4.10 0.56 1.43
C LEU A 157 4.24 -0.18 0.11
N ASP A 158 3.14 -0.30 -0.66
CA ASP A 158 3.14 -0.93 -1.98
C ASP A 158 4.15 -0.25 -2.92
N LEU A 159 4.14 1.08 -2.98
CA LEU A 159 5.05 1.84 -3.85
C LEU A 159 6.52 1.64 -3.46
N ILE A 160 6.86 1.66 -2.17
CA ILE A 160 8.23 1.37 -1.70
C ILE A 160 8.64 -0.06 -2.08
N GLY A 161 7.74 -1.03 -1.90
CA GLY A 161 7.98 -2.43 -2.27
C GLY A 161 8.24 -2.60 -3.76
N ASP A 162 7.43 -1.98 -4.62
CA ASP A 162 7.60 -2.04 -6.07
C ASP A 162 8.87 -1.30 -6.52
N MET A 163 9.25 -0.20 -5.87
CA MET A 163 10.51 0.49 -6.15
C MET A 163 11.74 -0.32 -5.78
N ALA A 164 11.64 -1.32 -4.90
CA ALA A 164 12.75 -2.23 -4.61
C ALA A 164 13.20 -3.06 -5.83
N LEU A 165 12.34 -3.18 -6.87
CA LEU A 165 12.69 -3.79 -8.17
C LEU A 165 13.83 -3.05 -8.91
N LEU A 166 14.17 -1.83 -8.51
CA LEU A 166 15.39 -1.14 -8.97
C LEU A 166 16.68 -1.88 -8.58
N GLY A 167 16.61 -2.83 -7.63
CA GLY A 167 17.76 -3.63 -7.17
C GLY A 167 18.76 -2.87 -6.30
N LYS A 168 18.64 -1.55 -6.22
CA LYS A 168 19.47 -0.68 -5.38
C LYS A 168 18.60 0.44 -4.79
N PRO A 169 18.92 0.93 -3.58
CA PRO A 169 18.22 2.09 -3.04
C PRO A 169 18.48 3.32 -3.89
N ILE A 170 17.43 4.12 -4.06
CA ILE A 170 17.47 5.37 -4.83
C ILE A 170 17.39 6.57 -3.88
N LEU A 171 18.08 7.65 -4.20
CA LEU A 171 17.95 8.93 -3.53
C LEU A 171 17.04 9.85 -4.36
N GLY A 172 15.99 10.35 -3.74
CA GLY A 172 15.02 11.20 -4.41
C GLY A 172 13.72 11.36 -3.62
N HIS A 173 12.97 12.39 -3.95
CA HIS A 173 11.64 12.63 -3.37
C HIS A 173 10.57 12.12 -4.36
N VAL A 174 9.88 11.08 -3.95
CA VAL A 174 8.79 10.45 -4.71
C VAL A 174 7.47 11.05 -4.28
N LYS A 175 6.67 11.46 -5.27
CA LYS A 175 5.26 11.82 -5.08
C LYS A 175 4.41 10.96 -5.99
N ALA A 176 3.34 10.39 -5.45
CA ALA A 176 2.40 9.58 -6.20
C ALA A 176 0.96 9.95 -5.87
N PHE A 177 0.12 10.01 -6.89
CA PHE A 177 -1.32 10.11 -6.75
C PHE A 177 -1.97 8.89 -7.40
N LYS A 178 -2.83 8.20 -6.66
CA LYS A 178 -3.49 6.94 -7.08
C LYS A 178 -2.50 5.86 -7.57
N PRO A 179 -1.40 5.58 -6.84
CA PRO A 179 -0.47 4.54 -7.26
C PRO A 179 -1.09 3.15 -7.18
N GLY A 180 -0.55 2.23 -7.96
CA GLY A 180 -0.91 0.82 -7.96
C GLY A 180 0.17 0.00 -8.65
N HIS A 181 0.25 -1.31 -8.40
CA HIS A 181 1.36 -2.16 -8.84
C HIS A 181 1.72 -2.03 -10.33
N LEU A 182 0.70 -1.97 -11.22
CA LEU A 182 0.96 -1.77 -12.65
C LEU A 182 1.66 -0.42 -12.91
N ALA A 183 1.11 0.67 -12.38
CA ALA A 183 1.70 2.00 -12.57
C ALA A 183 3.06 2.12 -11.90
N ASN A 184 3.23 1.54 -10.71
CA ASN A 184 4.47 1.54 -9.97
C ASN A 184 5.57 0.81 -10.75
N THR A 185 5.27 -0.35 -11.33
CA THR A 185 6.23 -1.15 -12.11
C THR A 185 6.61 -0.47 -13.44
N GLU A 186 5.65 0.17 -14.12
CA GLU A 186 5.95 0.97 -15.32
C GLU A 186 6.82 2.19 -14.95
N PHE A 187 6.54 2.84 -13.84
CA PHE A 187 7.39 3.94 -13.34
C PHE A 187 8.82 3.47 -13.02
N VAL A 188 8.98 2.30 -12.41
CA VAL A 188 10.30 1.69 -12.16
C VAL A 188 11.06 1.45 -13.47
N LYS A 189 10.40 0.93 -14.52
CA LYS A 189 11.03 0.77 -15.85
C LYS A 189 11.50 2.11 -16.40
N MET A 190 10.69 3.15 -16.32
CA MET A 190 11.07 4.50 -16.76
C MET A 190 12.28 5.04 -15.99
N ILE A 191 12.38 4.77 -14.69
CA ILE A 191 13.57 5.13 -13.90
C ILE A 191 14.79 4.41 -14.46
N ILE A 192 14.72 3.09 -14.68
CA ILE A 192 15.86 2.30 -15.21
C ILE A 192 16.34 2.83 -16.56
N GLU A 193 15.43 3.17 -17.47
CA GLU A 193 15.75 3.75 -18.77
C GLU A 193 16.40 5.14 -18.70
N ASN A 194 16.25 5.84 -17.58
CA ASN A 194 16.84 7.16 -17.30
C ASN A 194 18.04 7.13 -16.34
N LEU A 195 18.46 5.92 -15.91
CA LEU A 195 19.74 5.70 -15.22
C LEU A 195 20.84 5.56 -16.28
N GLU A 196 21.95 6.21 -16.06
CA GLU A 196 23.18 5.97 -16.81
C GLU A 196 24.06 4.96 -16.09
#